data_d5a08ed7421f9921ccc4af26e5dc5b6e
#
_entry.id   d5a08ed7421f9921ccc4af26e5dc5b6e
#
_cell.length_a   1.000
_cell.length_b   1.000
_cell.length_c   1.000
_cell.angle_alpha   90.00
_cell.angle_beta   90.00
_cell.angle_gamma   90.00
#
_symmetry.space_group_name_H-M   'P 1'
#
loop_
_entity.id
_entity.type
_entity.pdbx_description
1 polymer ?
#
loop_
_entity_poly.entity_id
_entity_poly.type
_entity_poly.pdbx_seq_one_letter_code
_entity_poly.pdbx_strand_id
1 'polypeptide(L)'
;DLQAESVQIQNKKGETTQITKLTCETALSDAETDIFTMKVPVSLREEYRISSVKTDYPLCQDAPLCKDWEGTGAYFWMKSGDETRTVAETPSALLSVQEAKTGITARLQQETKEVRAGQNFTYILSVENTGELPLENIEISSVFSQDNIKAEWKQEEGFTANGMQGIISGLKAGEIRNLQMTVQLTEEQAGELIHTVTVKAKYPGKEESIGCQKSVETEVIALKAAFEVEKTADRTQAYPGDTITYQICIRNTGERTLHSVLSTERFQNAGIQANFVRKEGVTLNSTGTQALIPQIAPGEAFALYATVTVPQYMASQELINEVIVTSDETGTQAMTSKANVELKETDNIVTVTPQPASLASQSYGYDSKSGSAYTTASKPRTGDETETALYIVLGIFAIMSGVSAFCYRKTKKQQK
;
A
#
# COMPACT_ATOMS: atom_id res chain seq x y z
N ASP A 1 -66.66 -26.48 0.60
CA ASP A 1 -65.28 -26.39 1.11
C ASP A 1 -64.28 -26.81 0.02
N LEU A 2 -63.19 -26.03 -0.17
CA LEU A 2 -62.12 -26.34 -1.10
C LEU A 2 -61.19 -27.40 -0.47
N GLN A 3 -61.02 -28.51 -1.14
CA GLN A 3 -60.10 -29.57 -0.77
C GLN A 3 -58.96 -29.63 -1.78
N ALA A 4 -57.71 -29.77 -1.30
CA ALA A 4 -56.52 -29.92 -2.12
C ALA A 4 -55.87 -31.27 -1.83
N GLU A 5 -55.66 -32.06 -2.84
CA GLU A 5 -54.95 -33.33 -2.75
C GLU A 5 -53.82 -33.43 -3.78
N SER A 6 -52.71 -34.02 -3.42
CA SER A 6 -51.64 -34.33 -4.35
C SER A 6 -51.94 -35.68 -5.02
N VAL A 7 -52.07 -35.65 -6.32
CA VAL A 7 -52.36 -36.85 -7.11
C VAL A 7 -51.28 -37.10 -8.13
N GLN A 8 -50.96 -38.35 -8.37
CA GLN A 8 -50.05 -38.77 -9.42
C GLN A 8 -50.87 -39.07 -10.68
N ILE A 9 -50.49 -38.44 -11.77
CA ILE A 9 -51.11 -38.67 -13.08
C ILE A 9 -50.06 -39.22 -14.06
N GLN A 10 -50.52 -39.95 -15.06
CA GLN A 10 -49.69 -40.57 -16.09
C GLN A 10 -50.11 -40.04 -17.47
N ASN A 11 -49.15 -39.73 -18.31
CA ASN A 11 -49.39 -39.30 -19.67
C ASN A 11 -49.58 -40.54 -20.62
N LYS A 12 -49.94 -40.26 -21.88
CA LYS A 12 -50.10 -41.30 -22.93
C LYS A 12 -48.82 -42.05 -23.27
N LYS A 13 -47.64 -41.54 -22.85
CA LYS A 13 -46.33 -42.19 -23.03
C LYS A 13 -45.92 -43.01 -21.82
N GLY A 14 -46.72 -43.03 -20.73
CA GLY A 14 -46.40 -43.73 -19.50
C GLY A 14 -45.57 -42.95 -18.50
N GLU A 15 -45.25 -41.69 -18.78
CA GLU A 15 -44.55 -40.81 -17.84
C GLU A 15 -45.51 -40.38 -16.74
N THR A 16 -45.04 -40.35 -15.50
CA THR A 16 -45.82 -39.96 -14.31
C THR A 16 -45.37 -38.58 -13.78
N THR A 17 -46.36 -37.78 -13.38
CA THR A 17 -46.06 -36.50 -12.68
C THR A 17 -47.06 -36.33 -11.52
N GLN A 18 -46.69 -35.47 -10.60
CA GLN A 18 -47.49 -35.13 -9.43
C GLN A 18 -48.16 -33.77 -9.65
N ILE A 19 -49.47 -33.74 -9.52
CA ILE A 19 -50.25 -32.49 -9.62
C ILE A 19 -51.07 -32.28 -8.34
N THR A 20 -51.49 -31.04 -8.14
CA THR A 20 -52.45 -30.71 -7.08
C THR A 20 -53.84 -30.67 -7.68
N LYS A 21 -54.70 -31.60 -7.26
CA LYS A 21 -56.13 -31.61 -7.62
C LYS A 21 -56.88 -30.80 -6.59
N LEU A 22 -57.66 -29.85 -7.05
CA LEU A 22 -58.54 -29.03 -6.22
C LEU A 22 -59.99 -29.46 -6.46
N THR A 23 -60.69 -29.77 -5.39
CA THR A 23 -62.09 -30.20 -5.43
C THR A 23 -62.93 -29.26 -4.56
N CYS A 24 -63.99 -28.74 -5.09
CA CYS A 24 -65.00 -27.98 -4.37
C CYS A 24 -66.38 -28.55 -4.62
N GLU A 25 -67.04 -28.99 -3.57
CA GLU A 25 -68.40 -29.44 -3.62
C GLU A 25 -69.36 -28.41 -3.01
N THR A 26 -70.39 -28.09 -3.71
CA THR A 26 -71.43 -27.18 -3.25
C THR A 26 -72.79 -27.66 -3.67
N ALA A 27 -73.82 -27.37 -2.85
CA ALA A 27 -75.21 -27.66 -3.22
C ALA A 27 -75.70 -26.59 -4.22
N LEU A 28 -76.45 -26.99 -5.23
CA LEU A 28 -77.18 -26.12 -6.12
C LEU A 28 -78.37 -25.53 -5.37
N SER A 29 -78.59 -24.22 -5.59
CA SER A 29 -79.82 -23.56 -5.10
C SER A 29 -80.99 -23.82 -6.06
N ASP A 30 -82.18 -23.54 -5.62
CA ASP A 30 -83.40 -23.65 -6.48
C ASP A 30 -83.53 -22.48 -7.43
N ALA A 31 -82.44 -21.62 -7.57
CA ALA A 31 -82.43 -20.47 -8.48
C ALA A 31 -82.22 -20.95 -9.94
N GLU A 32 -82.79 -20.23 -10.90
CA GLU A 32 -82.61 -20.50 -12.33
C GLU A 32 -81.18 -20.41 -12.82
N THR A 33 -80.32 -19.64 -12.08
CA THR A 33 -78.88 -19.48 -12.42
C THR A 33 -78.02 -19.39 -11.14
N ASP A 34 -77.08 -20.32 -10.93
CA ASP A 34 -76.07 -20.28 -9.93
C ASP A 34 -74.72 -19.93 -10.51
N ILE A 35 -74.01 -18.94 -9.96
CA ILE A 35 -72.68 -18.54 -10.37
C ILE A 35 -71.72 -18.93 -9.24
N PHE A 36 -70.76 -19.82 -9.57
CA PHE A 36 -69.72 -20.21 -8.65
C PHE A 36 -68.40 -19.55 -9.04
N THR A 37 -67.75 -18.87 -8.10
CA THR A 37 -66.42 -18.31 -8.31
C THR A 37 -65.47 -18.94 -7.35
N MET A 38 -64.42 -19.61 -7.87
CA MET A 38 -63.34 -20.15 -7.12
C MET A 38 -62.09 -19.32 -7.37
N LYS A 39 -61.48 -18.75 -6.32
CA LYS A 39 -60.21 -18.03 -6.36
C LYS A 39 -59.13 -18.92 -5.76
N VAL A 40 -58.17 -19.33 -6.57
CA VAL A 40 -57.02 -20.11 -6.13
C VAL A 40 -55.79 -19.25 -6.13
N PRO A 41 -55.20 -18.89 -4.96
CA PRO A 41 -53.96 -18.20 -4.90
C PRO A 41 -52.82 -19.14 -5.35
N VAL A 42 -52.02 -18.73 -6.31
CA VAL A 42 -50.87 -19.45 -6.81
C VAL A 42 -49.61 -18.63 -6.66
N SER A 43 -48.51 -19.26 -6.32
CA SER A 43 -47.18 -18.67 -6.35
C SER A 43 -46.31 -19.37 -7.37
N LEU A 44 -45.55 -18.59 -8.15
CA LEU A 44 -44.59 -19.15 -9.08
C LEU A 44 -43.32 -19.51 -8.31
N ARG A 45 -42.78 -20.72 -8.50
CA ARG A 45 -41.50 -21.09 -7.95
C ARG A 45 -40.37 -20.27 -8.57
N GLU A 46 -39.32 -19.97 -7.82
CA GLU A 46 -38.20 -19.13 -8.27
C GLU A 46 -37.53 -19.70 -9.52
N GLU A 47 -37.39 -21.02 -9.65
CA GLU A 47 -36.83 -21.68 -10.81
C GLU A 47 -37.50 -21.33 -12.14
N TYR A 48 -38.81 -21.04 -12.12
CA TYR A 48 -39.56 -20.63 -13.31
C TYR A 48 -39.47 -19.13 -13.59
N ARG A 49 -39.17 -18.31 -12.59
CA ARG A 49 -38.94 -16.87 -12.75
C ARG A 49 -37.60 -16.53 -13.41
N ILE A 50 -36.64 -17.48 -13.33
CA ILE A 50 -35.28 -17.33 -13.86
C ILE A 50 -35.19 -17.79 -15.34
N SER A 51 -36.27 -18.35 -15.90
CA SER A 51 -36.26 -18.84 -17.28
C SER A 51 -36.09 -17.68 -18.27
N SER A 52 -35.12 -17.82 -19.17
CA SER A 52 -34.88 -16.86 -20.26
C SER A 52 -35.91 -16.98 -21.40
N VAL A 53 -36.81 -17.92 -21.29
CA VAL A 53 -37.81 -18.17 -22.31
C VAL A 53 -39.17 -17.69 -21.80
N LYS A 54 -39.77 -16.72 -22.50
CA LYS A 54 -41.17 -16.40 -22.33
C LYS A 54 -41.98 -17.66 -22.66
N THR A 55 -42.53 -18.31 -21.64
CA THR A 55 -43.32 -19.49 -21.82
C THR A 55 -44.73 -19.22 -21.29
N ASP A 56 -45.71 -19.33 -22.15
CA ASP A 56 -47.08 -19.32 -21.75
C ASP A 56 -47.43 -20.72 -21.23
N TYR A 57 -47.78 -20.79 -19.94
CA TYR A 57 -48.22 -22.04 -19.31
C TYR A 57 -49.74 -22.05 -19.26
N PRO A 58 -50.41 -22.87 -20.06
CA PRO A 58 -51.82 -23.12 -19.87
C PRO A 58 -52.02 -23.81 -18.52
N LEU A 59 -52.96 -23.31 -17.73
CA LEU A 59 -53.32 -23.90 -16.43
C LEU A 59 -54.16 -25.16 -16.56
N CYS A 60 -54.41 -25.60 -17.79
CA CYS A 60 -55.16 -26.82 -18.10
C CYS A 60 -54.65 -27.49 -19.40
N GLN A 61 -55.40 -28.39 -19.89
CA GLN A 61 -55.18 -29.48 -20.86
C GLN A 61 -54.22 -29.22 -22.07
N ASP A 62 -54.00 -27.98 -22.46
CA ASP A 62 -53.19 -27.63 -23.65
C ASP A 62 -51.79 -27.10 -23.33
N ALA A 63 -51.33 -27.11 -22.06
CA ALA A 63 -49.96 -26.69 -21.72
C ALA A 63 -48.91 -27.60 -22.37
N PRO A 64 -47.75 -27.09 -22.77
CA PRO A 64 -46.64 -27.94 -23.26
C PRO A 64 -46.29 -29.04 -22.25
N LEU A 65 -46.45 -28.77 -20.95
CA LEU A 65 -46.24 -29.73 -19.86
C LEU A 65 -47.43 -30.67 -19.67
N CYS A 66 -48.64 -30.30 -20.13
CA CYS A 66 -49.87 -31.05 -19.92
C CYS A 66 -50.48 -31.61 -21.22
N LYS A 67 -49.94 -31.31 -22.39
CA LYS A 67 -50.46 -31.66 -23.70
C LYS A 67 -50.75 -33.17 -23.89
N ASP A 68 -50.00 -34.01 -23.22
CA ASP A 68 -50.13 -35.46 -23.28
C ASP A 68 -50.75 -36.04 -21.99
N TRP A 69 -51.24 -35.18 -21.08
CA TRP A 69 -51.77 -35.59 -19.78
C TRP A 69 -53.32 -35.51 -19.78
N GLU A 70 -53.96 -36.62 -19.54
CA GLU A 70 -55.40 -36.65 -19.40
C GLU A 70 -55.84 -36.20 -18.01
N GLY A 71 -56.93 -35.48 -17.93
CA GLY A 71 -57.57 -35.10 -16.65
C GLY A 71 -57.02 -33.82 -16.03
N THR A 72 -56.28 -32.97 -16.77
CA THR A 72 -55.70 -31.71 -16.30
C THR A 72 -56.56 -30.50 -16.67
N GLY A 73 -57.78 -30.44 -16.40
CA GLY A 73 -58.66 -29.31 -16.65
C GLY A 73 -59.57 -29.04 -15.46
N ALA A 74 -60.45 -28.06 -15.59
CA ALA A 74 -61.55 -27.89 -14.66
C ALA A 74 -62.79 -28.54 -15.22
N TYR A 75 -63.32 -29.44 -14.45
CA TYR A 75 -64.50 -30.20 -14.81
C TYR A 75 -65.64 -29.86 -13.85
N PHE A 76 -66.80 -29.68 -14.37
CA PHE A 76 -68.02 -29.56 -13.59
C PHE A 76 -68.76 -30.90 -13.66
N TRP A 77 -69.08 -31.47 -12.53
CA TRP A 77 -69.89 -32.68 -12.43
C TRP A 77 -71.09 -32.46 -11.51
N MET A 78 -72.11 -33.14 -11.82
CA MET A 78 -73.32 -33.19 -11.00
C MET A 78 -73.49 -34.59 -10.40
N LYS A 79 -73.72 -34.62 -9.10
CA LYS A 79 -73.98 -35.85 -8.40
C LYS A 79 -75.48 -35.92 -8.09
N SER A 80 -76.14 -37.02 -8.51
CA SER A 80 -77.53 -37.34 -8.18
C SER A 80 -77.59 -38.77 -7.65
N GLY A 81 -77.70 -38.90 -6.33
CA GLY A 81 -77.53 -40.18 -5.67
C GLY A 81 -76.08 -40.70 -5.80
N ASP A 82 -75.89 -41.90 -6.32
CA ASP A 82 -74.58 -42.49 -6.54
C ASP A 82 -74.02 -42.24 -7.93
N GLU A 83 -74.77 -41.60 -8.82
CA GLU A 83 -74.32 -41.25 -10.18
C GLU A 83 -73.66 -39.93 -10.24
N THR A 84 -72.47 -39.90 -10.85
CA THR A 84 -71.67 -38.64 -11.11
C THR A 84 -71.64 -38.47 -12.62
N ARG A 85 -72.04 -37.30 -13.10
CA ARG A 85 -72.01 -36.94 -14.52
C ARG A 85 -71.25 -35.64 -14.74
N THR A 86 -70.23 -35.61 -15.63
CA THR A 86 -69.59 -34.42 -16.09
C THR A 86 -70.55 -33.59 -16.94
N VAL A 87 -70.78 -32.33 -16.61
CA VAL A 87 -71.75 -31.45 -17.24
C VAL A 87 -71.05 -30.39 -18.09
N ALA A 88 -69.85 -29.98 -17.77
CA ALA A 88 -69.07 -29.01 -18.53
C ALA A 88 -67.58 -29.12 -18.27
N GLU A 89 -66.78 -28.67 -19.22
CA GLU A 89 -65.36 -28.44 -19.13
C GLU A 89 -65.05 -26.96 -19.35
N THR A 90 -64.07 -26.42 -18.68
CA THR A 90 -63.62 -25.07 -18.96
C THR A 90 -62.43 -25.07 -19.90
N PRO A 91 -62.31 -24.06 -20.81
CA PRO A 91 -61.13 -23.90 -21.60
C PRO A 91 -59.94 -23.55 -20.69
N SER A 92 -58.74 -23.79 -21.18
CA SER A 92 -57.51 -23.47 -20.50
C SER A 92 -57.35 -21.98 -20.26
N ALA A 93 -56.92 -21.57 -19.08
CA ALA A 93 -56.41 -20.25 -18.85
C ALA A 93 -54.90 -20.23 -19.10
N LEU A 94 -54.44 -19.22 -19.84
CA LEU A 94 -53.01 -19.02 -20.10
C LEU A 94 -52.40 -18.15 -19.00
N LEU A 95 -51.29 -18.62 -18.42
CA LEU A 95 -50.44 -17.84 -17.54
C LEU A 95 -49.16 -17.42 -18.28
N SER A 96 -49.00 -16.15 -18.52
CA SER A 96 -47.75 -15.62 -19.12
C SER A 96 -46.75 -15.36 -18.00
N VAL A 97 -45.64 -16.07 -18.02
CA VAL A 97 -44.52 -15.88 -17.09
C VAL A 97 -43.51 -14.96 -17.72
N GLN A 98 -43.28 -13.82 -17.09
CA GLN A 98 -42.22 -12.90 -17.52
C GLN A 98 -40.92 -13.26 -16.81
N GLU A 99 -39.82 -13.15 -17.54
CA GLU A 99 -38.49 -13.30 -16.95
C GLU A 99 -38.24 -12.22 -15.90
N ALA A 100 -37.75 -12.60 -14.74
CA ALA A 100 -37.38 -11.66 -13.68
C ALA A 100 -36.12 -10.89 -14.12
N LYS A 101 -36.12 -9.59 -13.87
CA LYS A 101 -34.94 -8.75 -14.11
C LYS A 101 -33.83 -9.15 -13.15
N THR A 102 -32.61 -9.26 -13.70
CA THR A 102 -31.41 -9.56 -12.95
C THR A 102 -30.49 -8.34 -12.97
N GLY A 103 -29.82 -8.05 -11.85
CA GLY A 103 -28.89 -6.93 -11.79
C GLY A 103 -28.17 -6.82 -10.46
N ILE A 104 -26.91 -6.38 -10.54
CA ILE A 104 -26.11 -5.99 -9.40
C ILE A 104 -25.33 -4.73 -9.75
N THR A 105 -25.27 -3.78 -8.84
CA THR A 105 -24.43 -2.58 -8.99
C THR A 105 -23.62 -2.35 -7.73
N ALA A 106 -22.54 -1.58 -7.88
CA ALA A 106 -21.71 -1.19 -6.75
C ALA A 106 -21.29 0.28 -6.87
N ARG A 107 -21.03 0.91 -5.73
CA ARG A 107 -20.42 2.22 -5.62
C ARG A 107 -19.25 2.13 -4.66
N LEU A 108 -18.08 2.55 -5.10
CA LEU A 108 -16.86 2.61 -4.31
C LEU A 108 -16.48 4.07 -4.07
N GLN A 109 -16.19 4.42 -2.82
CA GLN A 109 -15.78 5.77 -2.44
C GLN A 109 -14.81 5.72 -1.26
N GLN A 110 -13.94 6.71 -1.17
CA GLN A 110 -13.12 6.93 0.03
C GLN A 110 -13.89 7.76 1.06
N GLU A 111 -13.65 7.48 2.34
CA GLU A 111 -14.32 8.19 3.45
C GLU A 111 -13.72 9.59 3.68
N THR A 112 -12.40 9.72 3.57
CA THR A 112 -11.66 10.97 3.79
C THR A 112 -11.25 11.61 2.46
N LYS A 113 -11.30 12.95 2.38
CA LYS A 113 -10.95 13.68 1.15
C LYS A 113 -9.45 13.74 0.90
N GLU A 114 -8.65 13.84 1.97
CA GLU A 114 -7.19 13.91 1.92
C GLU A 114 -6.61 12.67 2.58
N VAL A 115 -5.69 12.01 1.89
CA VAL A 115 -4.94 10.86 2.40
C VAL A 115 -3.47 11.20 2.32
N ARG A 116 -2.73 10.92 3.40
CA ARG A 116 -1.27 11.12 3.46
C ARG A 116 -0.56 9.78 3.58
N ALA A 117 0.63 9.69 3.05
CA ALA A 117 1.52 8.55 3.27
C ALA A 117 1.68 8.27 4.78
N GLY A 118 1.86 7.01 5.15
CA GLY A 118 1.98 6.60 6.56
C GLY A 118 0.69 6.59 7.37
N GLN A 119 -0.46 6.97 6.79
CA GLN A 119 -1.76 7.00 7.48
C GLN A 119 -2.64 5.82 7.10
N ASN A 120 -3.57 5.50 7.99
CA ASN A 120 -4.67 4.59 7.71
C ASN A 120 -5.87 5.38 7.22
N PHE A 121 -6.63 4.82 6.28
CA PHE A 121 -7.88 5.39 5.82
C PHE A 121 -8.85 4.29 5.39
N THR A 122 -10.10 4.66 5.07
CA THR A 122 -11.18 3.71 4.81
C THR A 122 -11.81 3.96 3.44
N TYR A 123 -12.05 2.87 2.70
CA TYR A 123 -12.97 2.83 1.57
C TYR A 123 -14.32 2.27 2.01
N ILE A 124 -15.39 2.81 1.43
CA ILE A 124 -16.76 2.31 1.59
C ILE A 124 -17.21 1.75 0.23
N LEU A 125 -17.60 0.48 0.22
CA LEU A 125 -18.22 -0.20 -0.91
C LEU A 125 -19.71 -0.39 -0.61
N SER A 126 -20.58 0.21 -1.41
CA SER A 126 -22.01 -0.04 -1.39
C SER A 126 -22.35 -1.02 -2.51
N VAL A 127 -22.90 -2.17 -2.20
CA VAL A 127 -23.35 -3.20 -3.16
C VAL A 127 -24.87 -3.25 -3.11
N GLU A 128 -25.51 -3.13 -4.27
CA GLU A 128 -26.98 -3.13 -4.41
C GLU A 128 -27.42 -4.24 -5.37
N ASN A 129 -28.39 -5.02 -4.94
CA ASN A 129 -29.13 -5.92 -5.83
C ASN A 129 -30.23 -5.13 -6.54
N THR A 130 -30.01 -4.76 -7.80
CA THR A 130 -30.97 -4.03 -8.63
C THR A 130 -31.96 -4.94 -9.37
N GLY A 131 -31.86 -6.23 -9.15
CA GLY A 131 -32.74 -7.25 -9.73
C GLY A 131 -33.99 -7.51 -8.89
N GLU A 132 -34.84 -8.40 -9.38
CA GLU A 132 -36.10 -8.84 -8.75
C GLU A 132 -35.96 -10.13 -7.97
N LEU A 133 -34.80 -10.80 -8.07
CA LEU A 133 -34.48 -12.07 -7.39
C LEU A 133 -33.41 -11.86 -6.34
N PRO A 134 -33.41 -12.65 -5.26
CA PRO A 134 -32.31 -12.63 -4.30
C PRO A 134 -31.00 -13.10 -4.95
N LEU A 135 -29.90 -12.55 -4.48
CA LEU A 135 -28.55 -12.97 -4.84
C LEU A 135 -27.93 -13.75 -3.70
N GLU A 136 -27.12 -14.74 -4.02
CA GLU A 136 -26.40 -15.57 -3.05
C GLU A 136 -24.91 -15.59 -3.35
N ASN A 137 -24.09 -15.77 -2.32
CA ASN A 137 -22.64 -15.94 -2.45
C ASN A 137 -21.99 -14.84 -3.30
N ILE A 138 -22.24 -13.57 -2.93
CA ILE A 138 -21.68 -12.42 -3.67
C ILE A 138 -20.21 -12.30 -3.31
N GLU A 139 -19.34 -12.61 -4.26
CA GLU A 139 -17.90 -12.55 -4.14
C GLU A 139 -17.40 -11.14 -4.38
N ILE A 140 -16.52 -10.66 -3.50
CA ILE A 140 -15.87 -9.36 -3.59
C ILE A 140 -14.37 -9.59 -3.64
N SER A 141 -13.69 -8.94 -4.58
CA SER A 141 -12.24 -8.94 -4.68
C SER A 141 -11.71 -7.54 -4.96
N SER A 142 -10.64 -7.16 -4.26
CA SER A 142 -9.98 -5.87 -4.35
C SER A 142 -8.57 -5.99 -4.90
N VAL A 143 -8.17 -5.01 -5.72
CA VAL A 143 -6.82 -4.86 -6.26
C VAL A 143 -6.42 -3.40 -6.19
N PHE A 144 -5.15 -3.14 -5.89
CA PHE A 144 -4.56 -1.80 -5.88
C PHE A 144 -3.51 -1.66 -6.98
N SER A 145 -3.33 -0.42 -7.49
CA SER A 145 -2.33 -0.09 -8.51
C SER A 145 -0.89 -0.10 -7.98
N GLN A 146 -0.71 0.11 -6.67
CA GLN A 146 0.58 0.06 -6.00
C GLN A 146 0.79 -1.29 -5.33
N ASP A 147 2.04 -1.75 -5.29
CA ASP A 147 2.43 -3.00 -4.63
C ASP A 147 2.47 -2.85 -3.10
N ASN A 148 2.37 -3.99 -2.41
CA ASN A 148 2.51 -4.09 -0.95
C ASN A 148 1.51 -3.25 -0.14
N ILE A 149 0.36 -2.88 -0.71
CA ILE A 149 -0.72 -2.26 0.05
C ILE A 149 -1.28 -3.26 1.06
N LYS A 150 -1.29 -2.88 2.33
CA LYS A 150 -1.97 -3.62 3.40
C LYS A 150 -3.40 -3.12 3.49
N ALA A 151 -4.35 -3.98 3.15
CA ALA A 151 -5.76 -3.64 3.20
C ALA A 151 -6.59 -4.87 3.61
N GLU A 152 -7.66 -4.62 4.35
CA GLU A 152 -8.57 -5.67 4.80
C GLU A 152 -10.00 -5.16 4.89
N TRP A 153 -10.95 -6.01 4.50
CA TRP A 153 -12.37 -5.81 4.72
C TRP A 153 -12.72 -6.05 6.17
N LYS A 154 -13.55 -5.18 6.73
CA LYS A 154 -14.07 -5.34 8.09
C LYS A 154 -15.09 -6.47 8.12
N GLN A 155 -14.87 -7.44 9.04
CA GLN A 155 -15.81 -8.53 9.27
C GLN A 155 -17.14 -8.00 9.83
N GLU A 156 -18.27 -8.44 9.25
CA GLU A 156 -19.62 -8.05 9.67
C GLU A 156 -20.58 -9.24 9.57
N GLU A 157 -21.76 -9.16 10.21
CA GLU A 157 -22.80 -10.19 10.09
C GLU A 157 -23.22 -10.36 8.62
N GLY A 158 -23.23 -11.60 8.13
CA GLY A 158 -23.58 -11.94 6.74
C GLY A 158 -22.52 -11.51 5.70
N PHE A 159 -21.33 -11.07 6.13
CA PHE A 159 -20.17 -10.85 5.29
C PHE A 159 -18.93 -11.48 5.90
N THR A 160 -18.34 -12.42 5.19
CA THR A 160 -17.10 -13.09 5.60
C THR A 160 -15.93 -12.46 4.85
N ALA A 161 -15.03 -11.82 5.60
CA ALA A 161 -13.85 -11.15 5.07
C ALA A 161 -12.61 -12.07 5.15
N ASN A 162 -11.74 -11.97 4.14
CA ASN A 162 -10.43 -12.61 4.09
C ASN A 162 -9.44 -11.67 3.39
N GLY A 163 -8.83 -10.74 4.14
CA GLY A 163 -7.96 -9.71 3.61
C GLY A 163 -8.67 -8.82 2.57
N MET A 164 -8.17 -8.83 1.33
CA MET A 164 -8.74 -8.07 0.21
C MET A 164 -9.92 -8.76 -0.49
N GLN A 165 -10.33 -9.92 -0.02
CA GLN A 165 -11.46 -10.68 -0.54
C GLN A 165 -12.55 -10.80 0.50
N GLY A 166 -13.80 -11.07 0.06
CA GLY A 166 -14.89 -11.32 0.96
C GLY A 166 -16.11 -11.90 0.23
N ILE A 167 -17.05 -12.44 1.00
CA ILE A 167 -18.29 -13.03 0.50
C ILE A 167 -19.46 -12.49 1.32
N ILE A 168 -20.42 -11.84 0.64
CA ILE A 168 -21.74 -11.54 1.22
C ILE A 168 -22.59 -12.78 1.03
N SER A 169 -23.20 -13.29 2.11
CA SER A 169 -24.00 -14.52 2.08
C SER A 169 -25.24 -14.41 1.18
N GLY A 170 -25.84 -13.22 1.10
CA GLY A 170 -26.98 -12.95 0.24
C GLY A 170 -27.43 -11.50 0.29
N LEU A 171 -28.16 -11.07 -0.76
CA LEU A 171 -28.85 -9.78 -0.85
C LEU A 171 -30.25 -10.00 -1.42
N LYS A 172 -31.28 -9.56 -0.72
CA LYS A 172 -32.64 -9.54 -1.23
C LYS A 172 -32.79 -8.56 -2.39
N ALA A 173 -33.84 -8.70 -3.20
CA ALA A 173 -34.17 -7.74 -4.24
C ALA A 173 -34.29 -6.31 -3.65
N GLY A 174 -33.58 -5.35 -4.25
CA GLY A 174 -33.52 -3.95 -3.80
C GLY A 174 -32.70 -3.70 -2.54
N GLU A 175 -32.07 -4.71 -1.96
CA GLU A 175 -31.25 -4.54 -0.76
C GLU A 175 -29.90 -3.92 -1.11
N ILE A 176 -29.45 -2.96 -0.24
CA ILE A 176 -28.13 -2.33 -0.31
C ILE A 176 -27.34 -2.74 0.91
N ARG A 177 -26.07 -3.12 0.69
CA ARG A 177 -25.12 -3.41 1.75
C ARG A 177 -23.89 -2.54 1.63
N ASN A 178 -23.51 -1.89 2.75
CA ASN A 178 -22.30 -1.10 2.85
C ASN A 178 -21.22 -1.88 3.58
N LEU A 179 -20.04 -1.96 2.99
CA LEU A 179 -18.86 -2.63 3.54
C LEU A 179 -17.72 -1.63 3.69
N GLN A 180 -16.90 -1.82 4.71
CA GLN A 180 -15.75 -0.98 4.98
C GLN A 180 -14.46 -1.75 4.77
N MET A 181 -13.49 -1.14 4.08
CA MET A 181 -12.14 -1.64 3.92
C MET A 181 -11.15 -0.66 4.54
N THR A 182 -10.34 -1.12 5.48
CA THR A 182 -9.24 -0.33 6.03
C THR A 182 -7.99 -0.54 5.21
N VAL A 183 -7.32 0.55 4.83
CA VAL A 183 -6.04 0.56 4.12
C VAL A 183 -5.00 1.18 5.03
N GLN A 184 -3.81 0.57 5.12
CA GLN A 184 -2.65 1.03 5.86
C GLN A 184 -1.55 1.38 4.89
N LEU A 185 -1.13 2.65 4.86
CA LEU A 185 -0.05 3.13 4.02
C LEU A 185 1.26 3.22 4.82
N THR A 186 2.37 2.93 4.14
CA THR A 186 3.71 3.25 4.65
C THR A 186 4.10 4.68 4.28
N GLU A 187 5.16 5.23 4.89
CA GLU A 187 5.65 6.59 4.61
C GLU A 187 6.15 6.75 3.16
N GLU A 188 6.46 5.65 2.46
CA GLU A 188 6.92 5.62 1.07
C GLU A 188 5.78 5.59 0.04
N GLN A 189 4.59 5.17 0.46
CA GLN A 189 3.45 5.02 -0.44
C GLN A 189 2.76 6.36 -0.65
N ALA A 190 3.16 7.08 -1.68
CA ALA A 190 2.62 8.38 -2.09
C ALA A 190 2.29 8.38 -3.59
N GLY A 191 1.57 9.41 -4.04
CA GLY A 191 1.11 9.56 -5.42
C GLY A 191 -0.25 8.92 -5.67
N GLU A 192 -0.53 8.58 -6.92
CA GLU A 192 -1.82 8.03 -7.33
C GLU A 192 -1.99 6.58 -6.85
N LEU A 193 -3.07 6.32 -6.12
CA LEU A 193 -3.49 4.99 -5.67
C LEU A 193 -4.86 4.68 -6.26
N ILE A 194 -4.93 3.73 -7.19
CA ILE A 194 -6.19 3.26 -7.77
C ILE A 194 -6.62 1.99 -7.04
N HIS A 195 -7.80 2.04 -6.42
CA HIS A 195 -8.46 0.88 -5.84
C HIS A 195 -9.56 0.38 -6.77
N THR A 196 -9.45 -0.86 -7.21
CA THR A 196 -10.43 -1.53 -8.08
C THR A 196 -11.09 -2.67 -7.33
N VAL A 197 -12.43 -2.65 -7.27
CA VAL A 197 -13.24 -3.72 -6.67
C VAL A 197 -14.06 -4.40 -7.76
N THR A 198 -14.00 -5.72 -7.79
CA THR A 198 -14.84 -6.59 -8.62
C THR A 198 -15.86 -7.29 -7.72
N VAL A 199 -17.12 -7.19 -8.09
CA VAL A 199 -18.24 -7.86 -7.42
C VAL A 199 -18.85 -8.88 -8.38
N LYS A 200 -19.01 -10.13 -7.95
CA LYS A 200 -19.64 -11.22 -8.70
C LYS A 200 -20.70 -11.89 -7.86
N ALA A 201 -21.83 -12.21 -8.45
CA ALA A 201 -22.93 -12.87 -7.75
C ALA A 201 -23.56 -13.95 -8.63
N LYS A 202 -24.23 -14.91 -7.99
CA LYS A 202 -25.02 -15.93 -8.66
C LYS A 202 -26.47 -15.84 -8.21
N TYR A 203 -27.38 -16.19 -9.10
CA TYR A 203 -28.76 -16.43 -8.74
C TYR A 203 -28.96 -17.88 -8.33
N PRO A 204 -29.91 -18.15 -7.45
CA PRO A 204 -30.26 -19.52 -7.10
C PRO A 204 -30.60 -20.36 -8.34
N GLY A 205 -29.96 -21.52 -8.50
CA GLY A 205 -30.22 -22.44 -9.60
C GLY A 205 -29.59 -22.08 -10.97
N LYS A 206 -28.75 -21.02 -11.06
CA LYS A 206 -28.00 -20.69 -12.30
C LYS A 206 -26.50 -20.83 -12.09
N GLU A 207 -25.83 -21.38 -13.11
CA GLU A 207 -24.36 -21.44 -13.18
C GLU A 207 -23.73 -20.10 -13.62
N GLU A 208 -24.46 -19.29 -14.40
CA GLU A 208 -23.98 -17.99 -14.86
C GLU A 208 -23.91 -16.97 -13.74
N SER A 209 -22.79 -16.25 -13.66
CA SER A 209 -22.61 -15.16 -12.71
C SER A 209 -22.86 -13.83 -13.37
N ILE A 210 -23.46 -12.91 -12.62
CA ILE A 210 -23.50 -11.49 -12.95
C ILE A 210 -22.45 -10.75 -12.13
N GLY A 211 -22.01 -9.59 -12.57
CA GLY A 211 -21.05 -8.81 -11.81
C GLY A 211 -20.87 -7.40 -12.31
N CYS A 212 -20.17 -6.63 -11.51
CA CYS A 212 -19.74 -5.28 -11.86
C CYS A 212 -18.34 -5.01 -11.30
N GLN A 213 -17.68 -4.01 -11.87
CA GLN A 213 -16.37 -3.54 -11.41
C GLN A 213 -16.45 -2.04 -11.18
N LYS A 214 -15.79 -1.56 -10.13
CA LYS A 214 -15.68 -0.14 -9.79
C LYS A 214 -14.27 0.19 -9.36
N SER A 215 -13.77 1.35 -9.78
CA SER A 215 -12.49 1.88 -9.38
C SER A 215 -12.66 3.27 -8.80
N VAL A 216 -11.79 3.62 -7.86
CA VAL A 216 -11.65 4.96 -7.30
C VAL A 216 -10.18 5.32 -7.26
N GLU A 217 -9.87 6.54 -7.67
CA GLU A 217 -8.53 7.13 -7.62
C GLU A 217 -8.41 7.95 -6.34
N THR A 218 -7.30 7.75 -5.62
CA THR A 218 -6.97 8.46 -4.38
C THR A 218 -5.59 9.07 -4.54
N GLU A 219 -5.49 10.39 -4.44
CA GLU A 219 -4.20 11.09 -4.35
C GLU A 219 -3.65 10.93 -2.93
N VAL A 220 -2.51 10.26 -2.79
CA VAL A 220 -1.80 10.11 -1.53
C VAL A 220 -0.70 11.15 -1.44
N ILE A 221 -0.85 12.11 -0.54
CA ILE A 221 0.10 13.21 -0.34
C ILE A 221 1.39 12.68 0.29
N ALA A 222 2.53 12.95 -0.37
CA ALA A 222 3.84 12.59 0.15
C ALA A 222 4.19 13.35 1.42
N LEU A 223 4.84 12.68 2.36
CA LEU A 223 5.41 13.32 3.55
C LEU A 223 6.68 14.08 3.17
N LYS A 224 6.84 15.29 3.69
CA LYS A 224 8.01 16.13 3.45
C LYS A 224 9.18 15.66 4.30
N ALA A 225 10.33 15.34 3.66
CA ALA A 225 11.59 15.13 4.34
C ALA A 225 12.33 16.48 4.48
N ALA A 226 12.75 16.83 5.69
CA ALA A 226 13.54 18.03 5.97
C ALA A 226 14.29 17.88 7.29
N PHE A 227 15.48 18.46 7.40
CA PHE A 227 16.19 18.54 8.67
C PHE A 227 17.07 19.80 8.72
N GLU A 228 17.44 20.16 9.92
CA GLU A 228 18.35 21.27 10.23
C GLU A 228 19.58 20.72 10.94
N VAL A 229 20.72 21.36 10.72
CA VAL A 229 21.99 21.02 11.35
C VAL A 229 22.58 22.25 12.00
N GLU A 230 22.91 22.16 13.27
CA GLU A 230 23.63 23.18 14.02
C GLU A 230 24.96 22.61 14.55
N LYS A 231 26.05 23.34 14.37
CA LYS A 231 27.36 22.97 14.86
C LYS A 231 27.94 24.11 15.73
N THR A 232 28.38 23.77 16.93
CA THR A 232 28.98 24.68 17.87
C THR A 232 30.30 24.12 18.41
N ALA A 233 31.22 24.98 18.82
CA ALA A 233 32.43 24.58 19.52
C ALA A 233 32.33 24.93 21.01
N ASP A 234 33.01 24.18 21.86
CA ASP A 234 33.06 24.39 23.32
C ASP A 234 33.82 25.68 23.70
N ARG A 235 34.51 26.26 22.74
CA ARG A 235 35.32 27.48 22.92
C ARG A 235 35.41 28.32 21.64
N THR A 236 35.69 29.61 21.77
CA THR A 236 35.90 30.54 20.65
C THR A 236 37.38 30.75 20.32
N GLN A 237 38.29 30.40 21.25
CA GLN A 237 39.73 30.50 21.10
C GLN A 237 40.43 29.24 21.62
N ALA A 238 41.55 28.87 20.99
CA ALA A 238 42.37 27.73 21.36
C ALA A 238 43.85 28.03 21.14
N TYR A 239 44.74 27.26 21.75
CA TYR A 239 46.19 27.26 21.55
C TYR A 239 46.65 25.92 20.98
N PRO A 240 47.83 25.88 20.30
CA PRO A 240 48.45 24.61 19.92
C PRO A 240 48.54 23.64 21.10
N GLY A 241 48.08 22.41 20.93
CA GLY A 241 47.97 21.38 21.98
C GLY A 241 46.62 21.32 22.68
N ASP A 242 45.75 22.29 22.54
CA ASP A 242 44.41 22.26 23.10
C ASP A 242 43.53 21.22 22.41
N THR A 243 42.59 20.67 23.16
CA THR A 243 41.53 19.85 22.58
C THR A 243 40.25 20.68 22.47
N ILE A 244 39.67 20.73 21.27
CA ILE A 244 38.40 21.39 20.98
C ILE A 244 37.33 20.32 20.84
N THR A 245 36.17 20.53 21.47
CA THR A 245 35.00 19.68 21.35
C THR A 245 33.92 20.41 20.56
N TYR A 246 33.47 19.79 19.48
CA TYR A 246 32.35 20.26 18.67
C TYR A 246 31.09 19.46 19.03
N GLN A 247 29.97 20.17 19.18
CA GLN A 247 28.63 19.57 19.28
C GLN A 247 27.92 19.78 17.95
N ILE A 248 27.35 18.74 17.41
CA ILE A 248 26.54 18.72 16.19
C ILE A 248 25.14 18.29 16.59
N CYS A 249 24.15 19.17 16.41
CA CYS A 249 22.75 18.88 16.63
C CYS A 249 22.04 18.75 15.28
N ILE A 250 21.44 17.59 15.02
CA ILE A 250 20.67 17.31 13.81
C ILE A 250 19.22 17.17 14.24
N ARG A 251 18.33 18.01 13.71
CA ARG A 251 16.91 17.99 14.05
C ARG A 251 16.10 17.67 12.80
N ASN A 252 15.28 16.62 12.88
CA ASN A 252 14.29 16.33 11.84
C ASN A 252 13.14 17.34 11.94
N THR A 253 13.04 18.23 10.97
CA THR A 253 11.98 19.27 10.84
C THR A 253 10.92 18.87 9.83
N GLY A 254 11.05 17.68 9.25
CA GLY A 254 10.10 17.11 8.30
C GLY A 254 8.96 16.35 8.95
N GLU A 255 8.16 15.74 8.10
CA GLU A 255 6.99 14.90 8.47
C GLU A 255 7.32 13.40 8.38
N ARG A 256 8.51 13.06 7.84
CA ARG A 256 8.96 11.70 7.54
C ARG A 256 10.14 11.33 8.41
N THR A 257 10.22 10.06 8.81
CA THR A 257 11.41 9.52 9.48
C THR A 257 12.61 9.60 8.54
N LEU A 258 13.74 10.12 9.02
CA LEU A 258 15.00 10.14 8.29
C LEU A 258 15.78 8.87 8.60
N HIS A 259 16.25 8.17 7.57
CA HIS A 259 17.06 6.97 7.68
C HIS A 259 18.48 7.21 7.16
N SER A 260 19.40 6.37 7.64
CA SER A 260 20.81 6.40 7.20
C SER A 260 21.41 7.82 7.25
N VAL A 261 21.16 8.55 8.36
CA VAL A 261 21.65 9.93 8.48
C VAL A 261 23.16 9.93 8.64
N LEU A 262 23.87 10.28 7.56
CA LEU A 262 25.32 10.26 7.49
C LEU A 262 25.86 11.66 7.77
N SER A 263 26.67 11.79 8.82
CA SER A 263 27.39 13.00 9.19
C SER A 263 28.88 12.85 8.85
N THR A 264 29.45 13.79 8.13
CA THR A 264 30.88 13.80 7.74
C THR A 264 31.56 15.04 8.27
N GLU A 265 32.60 14.85 9.07
CA GLU A 265 33.48 15.93 9.60
C GLU A 265 34.49 16.36 8.57
N ARG A 266 34.68 17.67 8.44
CA ARG A 266 35.65 18.28 7.51
C ARG A 266 36.21 19.58 8.07
N PHE A 267 37.54 19.69 8.16
CA PHE A 267 38.20 20.96 8.34
C PHE A 267 38.47 21.62 6.99
N GLN A 268 38.35 22.96 6.90
CA GLN A 268 38.84 23.73 5.77
C GLN A 268 40.34 23.95 5.84
N ASN A 269 40.92 23.85 7.04
CA ASN A 269 42.34 23.98 7.30
C ASN A 269 43.08 22.66 7.02
N ALA A 270 44.25 22.73 6.36
CA ALA A 270 45.05 21.53 6.12
C ALA A 270 45.76 21.05 7.41
N GLY A 271 46.02 19.76 7.50
CA GLY A 271 46.79 19.14 8.57
C GLY A 271 46.08 18.98 9.92
N ILE A 272 44.76 19.21 9.96
CA ILE A 272 43.94 19.03 11.15
C ILE A 272 42.66 18.27 10.80
N GLN A 273 42.23 17.35 11.68
CA GLN A 273 41.04 16.51 11.50
C GLN A 273 40.36 16.28 12.84
N ALA A 274 39.03 16.44 12.88
CA ALA A 274 38.21 16.03 14.02
C ALA A 274 37.67 14.61 13.83
N ASN A 275 37.51 13.90 14.95
CA ASN A 275 36.96 12.57 14.98
C ASN A 275 35.70 12.55 15.86
N PHE A 276 34.68 11.86 15.40
CA PHE A 276 33.46 11.64 16.19
C PHE A 276 33.74 10.82 17.43
N VAL A 277 33.14 11.24 18.53
CA VAL A 277 33.15 10.50 19.79
C VAL A 277 32.14 9.34 19.67
N ARG A 278 32.52 8.15 20.13
CA ARG A 278 31.64 6.97 20.11
C ARG A 278 30.39 7.23 20.94
N LYS A 279 29.24 6.88 20.37
CA LYS A 279 27.94 6.96 20.99
C LYS A 279 27.14 5.70 20.66
N GLU A 280 26.36 5.22 21.62
CA GLU A 280 25.47 4.06 21.42
C GLU A 280 24.48 4.33 20.28
N GLY A 281 24.25 3.32 19.44
CA GLY A 281 23.37 3.43 18.27
C GLY A 281 23.96 4.16 17.07
N VAL A 282 25.25 4.61 17.12
CA VAL A 282 25.94 5.29 16.02
C VAL A 282 27.09 4.42 15.51
N THR A 283 27.15 4.24 14.20
CA THR A 283 28.25 3.53 13.54
C THR A 283 29.26 4.55 13.00
N LEU A 284 30.54 4.40 13.38
CA LEU A 284 31.63 5.24 12.91
C LEU A 284 32.42 4.49 11.81
N ASN A 285 32.95 5.24 10.83
CA ASN A 285 33.90 4.68 9.89
C ASN A 285 35.26 4.42 10.56
N SER A 286 36.19 3.78 9.85
CA SER A 286 37.52 3.37 10.37
C SER A 286 38.40 4.58 10.83
N THR A 287 38.20 5.74 10.21
CA THR A 287 38.94 6.98 10.52
C THR A 287 38.27 7.82 11.60
N GLY A 288 37.03 7.52 11.99
CA GLY A 288 36.24 8.31 12.93
C GLY A 288 35.73 9.65 12.40
N THR A 289 35.87 9.90 11.08
CA THR A 289 35.43 11.13 10.43
C THR A 289 34.00 11.10 9.93
N GLN A 290 33.38 9.93 9.96
CA GLN A 290 31.97 9.75 9.56
C GLN A 290 31.21 9.02 10.65
N ALA A 291 29.99 9.48 10.90
CA ALA A 291 29.04 8.91 11.84
C ALA A 291 27.71 8.65 11.13
N LEU A 292 27.23 7.40 11.19
CA LEU A 292 25.96 6.97 10.63
C LEU A 292 24.96 6.77 11.77
N ILE A 293 23.89 7.55 11.76
CA ILE A 293 22.73 7.43 12.66
C ILE A 293 21.66 6.61 11.92
N PRO A 294 21.14 5.50 12.47
CA PRO A 294 20.19 4.66 11.77
C PRO A 294 18.91 5.39 11.37
N GLN A 295 18.34 6.17 12.28
CA GLN A 295 17.10 6.93 12.04
C GLN A 295 16.93 8.10 13.01
N ILE A 296 16.15 9.12 12.57
CA ILE A 296 15.69 10.26 13.38
C ILE A 296 14.20 10.47 13.06
N ALA A 297 13.32 10.27 14.04
CA ALA A 297 11.87 10.44 13.85
C ALA A 297 11.48 11.93 13.67
N PRO A 298 10.31 12.23 13.09
CA PRO A 298 9.81 13.60 12.93
C PRO A 298 9.79 14.37 14.24
N GLY A 299 10.35 15.58 14.24
CA GLY A 299 10.46 16.47 15.42
C GLY A 299 11.58 16.09 16.41
N GLU A 300 12.24 14.95 16.26
CA GLU A 300 13.34 14.49 17.09
C GLU A 300 14.64 15.23 16.74
N ALA A 301 15.50 15.40 17.76
CA ALA A 301 16.84 15.94 17.58
C ALA A 301 17.88 14.94 18.11
N PHE A 302 18.96 14.78 17.36
CA PHE A 302 20.08 13.91 17.69
C PHE A 302 21.38 14.67 17.81
N ALA A 303 22.08 14.55 18.94
CA ALA A 303 23.35 15.22 19.18
C ALA A 303 24.53 14.26 18.98
N LEU A 304 25.51 14.66 18.19
CA LEU A 304 26.83 14.05 18.05
C LEU A 304 27.91 14.98 18.65
N TYR A 305 29.03 14.39 19.01
CA TYR A 305 30.21 15.13 19.44
C TYR A 305 31.40 14.68 18.61
N ALA A 306 32.24 15.66 18.25
CA ALA A 306 33.51 15.41 17.59
C ALA A 306 34.61 16.15 18.34
N THR A 307 35.80 15.57 18.42
CA THR A 307 36.96 16.17 19.11
C THR A 307 38.15 16.25 18.21
N VAL A 308 38.96 17.27 18.42
CA VAL A 308 40.25 17.44 17.76
C VAL A 308 41.28 18.00 18.73
N THR A 309 42.52 17.50 18.70
CA THR A 309 43.65 18.12 19.36
C THR A 309 44.41 18.98 18.36
N VAL A 310 44.54 20.25 18.62
CA VAL A 310 45.25 21.18 17.74
C VAL A 310 46.72 20.81 17.64
N PRO A 311 47.29 20.57 16.45
CA PRO A 311 48.71 20.24 16.31
C PRO A 311 49.63 21.35 16.86
N GLN A 312 50.72 20.97 17.54
CA GLN A 312 51.67 21.88 18.15
C GLN A 312 52.39 22.83 17.15
N TYR A 313 52.48 22.42 15.90
CA TYR A 313 53.14 23.18 14.83
C TYR A 313 52.21 24.17 14.11
N MET A 314 50.93 24.23 14.51
CA MET A 314 49.95 25.01 13.78
C MET A 314 50.07 26.48 14.17
N ALA A 315 50.25 27.34 13.17
CA ALA A 315 50.35 28.80 13.35
C ALA A 315 48.95 29.40 13.63
N SER A 316 48.96 30.62 14.18
CA SER A 316 47.73 31.40 14.42
C SER A 316 46.91 31.56 13.15
N GLN A 317 45.65 31.16 13.20
CA GLN A 317 44.69 31.22 12.11
C GLN A 317 43.27 30.97 12.65
N GLU A 318 42.26 31.22 11.82
CA GLU A 318 40.91 30.77 12.09
C GLU A 318 40.77 29.30 11.71
N LEU A 319 40.38 28.46 12.67
CA LEU A 319 40.05 27.06 12.46
C LEU A 319 38.56 26.94 12.09
N ILE A 320 38.28 26.49 10.86
CA ILE A 320 36.90 26.33 10.37
C ILE A 320 36.60 24.85 10.24
N ASN A 321 35.76 24.34 11.16
CA ASN A 321 35.30 22.97 11.11
C ASN A 321 33.85 22.91 10.59
N GLU A 322 33.64 22.17 9.52
CA GLU A 322 32.36 21.96 8.83
C GLU A 322 31.84 20.54 9.05
N VAL A 323 30.57 20.39 9.26
CA VAL A 323 29.87 19.09 9.16
C VAL A 323 28.99 19.10 7.94
N ILE A 324 28.99 18.00 7.21
CA ILE A 324 28.10 17.74 6.07
C ILE A 324 27.20 16.57 6.45
N VAL A 325 25.88 16.77 6.35
CA VAL A 325 24.87 15.76 6.74
C VAL A 325 23.96 15.45 5.57
N THR A 326 23.70 14.17 5.33
CA THR A 326 22.77 13.66 4.32
C THR A 326 21.86 12.59 4.92
N SER A 327 20.71 12.31 4.30
CA SER A 327 19.84 11.17 4.65
C SER A 327 19.32 10.51 3.38
N ASP A 328 18.80 9.28 3.47
CA ASP A 328 18.22 8.55 2.33
C ASP A 328 17.04 9.34 1.73
N GLU A 329 16.21 9.99 2.55
CA GLU A 329 15.01 10.72 2.15
C GLU A 329 15.30 12.05 1.46
N THR A 330 16.45 12.68 1.76
CA THR A 330 16.85 13.95 1.13
C THR A 330 17.77 13.73 -0.08
N GLY A 331 18.18 12.48 -0.32
CA GLY A 331 19.01 12.09 -1.45
C GLY A 331 20.35 12.86 -1.48
N THR A 332 20.63 13.57 -2.57
CA THR A 332 21.88 14.35 -2.76
C THR A 332 21.86 15.72 -2.08
N GLN A 333 20.75 16.14 -1.48
CA GLN A 333 20.70 17.42 -0.76
C GLN A 333 21.40 17.27 0.59
N ALA A 334 22.57 17.87 0.71
CA ALA A 334 23.33 17.93 1.94
C ALA A 334 23.05 19.22 2.70
N MET A 335 22.89 19.11 4.03
CA MET A 335 22.89 20.26 4.94
C MET A 335 24.28 20.41 5.54
N THR A 336 24.76 21.64 5.66
CA THR A 336 26.08 21.94 6.23
C THR A 336 25.96 22.94 7.37
N SER A 337 26.81 22.78 8.36
CA SER A 337 26.99 23.76 9.43
C SER A 337 28.48 23.89 9.80
N LYS A 338 28.88 25.05 10.25
CA LYS A 338 30.29 25.38 10.56
C LYS A 338 30.41 25.94 11.96
N ALA A 339 31.54 25.64 12.60
CA ALA A 339 31.96 26.28 13.84
C ALA A 339 33.40 26.79 13.66
N ASN A 340 33.63 28.02 14.08
CA ASN A 340 34.90 28.72 13.95
C ASN A 340 35.55 28.86 15.33
N VAL A 341 36.86 28.62 15.38
CA VAL A 341 37.69 28.81 16.58
C VAL A 341 38.95 29.52 16.18
N GLU A 342 39.26 30.63 16.87
CA GLU A 342 40.49 31.41 16.63
C GLU A 342 41.67 30.70 17.31
N LEU A 343 42.66 30.26 16.53
CA LEU A 343 43.90 29.71 17.05
C LEU A 343 44.88 30.86 17.38
N LYS A 344 45.24 31.01 18.63
CA LYS A 344 46.19 31.96 19.16
C LYS A 344 47.63 31.39 19.17
N GLU A 345 48.63 32.26 19.05
CA GLU A 345 50.00 31.87 19.30
C GLU A 345 50.24 31.72 20.81
N THR A 346 51.02 30.70 21.20
CA THR A 346 51.56 30.64 22.56
C THR A 346 52.63 31.71 22.69
N ASP A 347 52.46 32.67 23.63
CA ASP A 347 53.51 33.58 24.00
C ASP A 347 54.68 32.79 24.65
N ASN A 348 55.48 32.14 23.81
CA ASN A 348 56.75 31.63 24.23
C ASN A 348 57.68 32.85 24.37
N ILE A 349 57.57 33.54 25.48
CA ILE A 349 58.65 34.41 25.95
C ILE A 349 59.81 33.49 26.31
N VAL A 350 60.62 33.13 25.30
CA VAL A 350 61.98 32.65 25.59
C VAL A 350 62.75 33.83 26.10
N THR A 351 62.75 34.05 27.37
CA THR A 351 63.73 34.92 28.04
C THR A 351 65.10 34.28 27.85
N VAL A 352 65.73 34.61 26.72
CA VAL A 352 67.14 34.35 26.55
C VAL A 352 67.84 35.28 27.50
N THR A 353 68.16 34.82 28.69
CA THR A 353 69.10 35.53 29.59
C THR A 353 70.44 35.57 28.86
N PRO A 354 70.96 36.71 28.56
CA PRO A 354 72.29 36.77 27.90
C PRO A 354 73.37 36.39 28.94
N GLN A 355 73.97 35.24 28.73
CA GLN A 355 75.14 34.80 29.50
C GLN A 355 76.33 35.70 29.13
N PRO A 356 77.01 36.31 30.10
CA PRO A 356 78.12 37.20 29.75
C PRO A 356 79.26 36.43 29.14
N ALA A 357 79.73 36.96 27.98
CA ALA A 357 80.86 36.42 27.26
C ALA A 357 82.14 36.50 28.12
N SER A 358 82.69 35.35 28.49
CA SER A 358 84.06 35.27 28.98
C SER A 358 85.02 35.20 27.77
N LEU A 359 85.80 36.24 27.62
CA LEU A 359 86.95 36.33 26.74
C LEU A 359 88.02 35.31 27.17
N ALA A 360 88.32 34.33 26.37
CA ALA A 360 89.56 33.59 26.43
C ALA A 360 90.14 33.47 25.01
N SER A 361 91.16 34.23 24.79
CA SER A 361 92.10 34.17 23.64
C SER A 361 92.96 32.95 23.73
N GLN A 362 93.14 32.24 22.60
CA GLN A 362 94.42 31.63 22.13
C GLN A 362 94.19 30.97 20.76
N SER A 363 94.73 31.39 19.78
CA SER A 363 95.94 31.35 18.93
C SER A 363 96.27 29.94 18.36
N TYR A 364 96.36 29.93 17.01
CA TYR A 364 97.19 29.19 16.07
C TYR A 364 97.09 27.65 15.91
N GLY A 365 96.89 27.25 14.65
CA GLY A 365 97.27 25.98 14.10
C GLY A 365 96.72 25.75 12.69
N TYR A 366 97.51 26.21 11.69
CA TYR A 366 97.36 25.80 10.29
C TYR A 366 97.71 24.32 10.18
N ASP A 367 96.84 23.52 9.59
CA ASP A 367 97.35 22.47 8.66
C ASP A 367 96.33 22.07 7.63
N SER A 368 96.79 22.10 6.41
CA SER A 368 96.12 21.59 5.20
C SER A 368 96.28 20.09 5.06
N LYS A 369 95.24 19.34 4.72
CA LYS A 369 95.26 18.35 3.63
C LYS A 369 93.92 17.70 3.38
N SER A 370 93.44 17.87 2.17
CA SER A 370 92.77 16.93 1.23
C SER A 370 92.08 15.72 1.79
N GLY A 371 90.82 15.57 1.43
CA GLY A 371 90.07 14.30 1.50
C GLY A 371 88.68 14.46 0.91
N SER A 372 88.60 14.20 -0.38
CA SER A 372 87.33 14.06 -1.10
C SER A 372 86.44 12.95 -0.50
N ALA A 373 85.20 13.25 -0.11
CA ALA A 373 84.17 12.26 0.07
C ALA A 373 82.91 12.72 -0.59
N TYR A 374 82.58 12.00 -1.65
CA TYR A 374 81.31 12.12 -2.33
C TYR A 374 80.16 11.58 -1.44
N THR A 375 79.24 12.41 -1.04
CA THR A 375 77.95 11.96 -0.52
C THR A 375 76.93 12.03 -1.65
N THR A 376 76.53 10.87 -2.13
CA THR A 376 75.42 10.72 -3.05
C THR A 376 74.13 11.18 -2.37
N ALA A 377 73.54 12.26 -2.86
CA ALA A 377 72.23 12.66 -2.50
C ALA A 377 71.23 11.66 -3.06
N SER A 378 70.52 10.95 -2.22
CA SER A 378 69.37 10.16 -2.59
C SER A 378 68.22 11.10 -3.03
N LYS A 379 67.78 10.94 -4.25
CA LYS A 379 66.56 11.60 -4.76
C LYS A 379 65.37 11.20 -3.92
N PRO A 380 64.45 12.15 -3.55
CA PRO A 380 63.20 11.81 -2.97
C PRO A 380 62.35 11.08 -4.04
N ARG A 381 61.80 9.91 -3.68
CA ARG A 381 60.76 9.24 -4.45
C ARG A 381 59.48 10.04 -4.26
N THR A 382 59.06 10.73 -5.31
CA THR A 382 57.72 11.24 -5.45
C THR A 382 56.83 10.03 -5.77
N GLY A 383 56.19 9.49 -4.74
CA GLY A 383 55.06 8.55 -4.92
C GLY A 383 53.85 9.40 -5.25
N ASP A 384 53.41 9.33 -6.48
CA ASP A 384 52.18 9.97 -6.91
C ASP A 384 50.97 9.15 -6.40
N GLU A 385 50.51 9.50 -5.18
CA GLU A 385 49.30 8.90 -4.61
C GLU A 385 47.99 9.52 -5.15
N THR A 386 48.08 10.52 -6.02
CA THR A 386 46.91 11.21 -6.56
C THR A 386 46.19 10.45 -7.66
N GLU A 387 46.89 9.57 -8.39
CA GLU A 387 46.23 8.79 -9.47
C GLU A 387 45.32 7.68 -8.99
N THR A 388 45.59 7.04 -7.84
CA THR A 388 44.78 5.96 -7.33
C THR A 388 43.41 6.41 -6.87
N ALA A 389 43.29 7.59 -6.29
CA ALA A 389 42.02 8.18 -5.88
C ALA A 389 41.13 8.57 -7.09
N LEU A 390 41.77 9.06 -8.17
CA LEU A 390 41.07 9.41 -9.40
C LEU A 390 40.50 8.19 -10.12
N TYR A 391 41.22 7.06 -10.12
CA TYR A 391 40.74 5.81 -10.71
C TYR A 391 39.61 5.19 -9.91
N ILE A 392 39.58 5.32 -8.59
CA ILE A 392 38.48 4.82 -7.74
C ILE A 392 37.21 5.64 -8.00
N VAL A 393 37.31 6.97 -8.11
CA VAL A 393 36.16 7.84 -8.41
C VAL A 393 35.64 7.60 -9.83
N LEU A 394 36.51 7.43 -10.83
CA LEU A 394 36.12 7.08 -12.20
C LEU A 394 35.54 5.66 -12.30
N GLY A 395 36.03 4.71 -11.49
CA GLY A 395 35.49 3.36 -11.39
C GLY A 395 34.06 3.34 -10.83
N ILE A 396 33.77 4.16 -9.81
CA ILE A 396 32.43 4.29 -9.23
C ILE A 396 31.45 4.93 -10.23
N PHE A 397 31.89 5.95 -10.97
CA PHE A 397 31.06 6.54 -12.04
C PHE A 397 30.78 5.56 -13.18
N ALA A 398 31.73 4.71 -13.55
CA ALA A 398 31.54 3.68 -14.58
C ALA A 398 30.55 2.59 -14.13
N ILE A 399 30.56 2.21 -12.84
CA ILE A 399 29.61 1.25 -12.26
C ILE A 399 28.21 1.84 -12.19
N MET A 400 28.08 3.11 -11.77
CA MET A 400 26.79 3.81 -11.68
C MET A 400 26.16 4.03 -13.07
N SER A 401 26.95 4.37 -14.09
CA SER A 401 26.45 4.50 -15.46
C SER A 401 26.14 3.14 -16.09
N GLY A 402 26.86 2.07 -15.73
CA GLY A 402 26.57 0.69 -16.14
C GLY A 402 25.25 0.16 -15.58
N VAL A 403 24.94 0.45 -14.32
CA VAL A 403 23.69 0.07 -13.67
C VAL A 403 22.49 0.83 -14.30
N SER A 404 22.64 2.13 -14.56
CA SER A 404 21.61 2.92 -15.23
C SER A 404 21.33 2.42 -16.66
N ALA A 405 22.36 2.05 -17.42
CA ALA A 405 22.20 1.49 -18.76
C ALA A 405 21.58 0.08 -18.75
N PHE A 406 21.84 -0.71 -17.71
CA PHE A 406 21.24 -2.04 -17.52
C PHE A 406 19.75 -1.93 -17.16
N CYS A 407 19.36 -1.02 -16.28
CA CYS A 407 17.97 -0.75 -15.95
C CYS A 407 17.19 -0.20 -17.15
N TYR A 408 17.78 0.71 -17.94
CA TYR A 408 17.16 1.24 -19.16
C TYR A 408 16.96 0.17 -20.24
N ARG A 409 17.88 -0.80 -20.38
CA ARG A 409 17.69 -1.93 -21.32
C ARG A 409 16.65 -2.94 -20.84
N LYS A 410 16.47 -3.12 -19.53
CA LYS A 410 15.48 -4.05 -18.97
C LYS A 410 14.06 -3.52 -19.14
N THR A 411 13.84 -2.22 -18.93
CA THR A 411 12.54 -1.56 -19.17
C THR A 411 12.12 -1.58 -20.63
N LYS A 412 13.06 -1.44 -21.57
CA LYS A 412 12.75 -1.47 -23.01
C LYS A 412 12.45 -2.89 -23.56
N LYS A 413 12.84 -3.96 -22.82
CA LYS A 413 12.52 -5.36 -23.20
C LYS A 413 11.14 -5.82 -22.69
N GLN A 414 10.52 -5.08 -21.76
CA GLN A 414 9.17 -5.37 -21.27
C GLN A 414 8.08 -4.60 -22.04
N GLN A 415 8.46 -3.71 -22.96
CA GLN A 415 7.51 -2.95 -23.82
C GLN A 415 7.49 -3.43 -25.28
N LYS A 416 7.98 -4.63 -25.54
CA LYS A 416 7.80 -5.31 -26.85
C LYS A 416 7.13 -6.70 -26.58
#